data_af346a422c1d8666f45d62a799a4f9f5
#
_entry.id   af346a422c1d8666f45d62a799a4f9f5
#
_cell.length_a   1.000
_cell.length_b   1.000
_cell.length_c   1.000
_cell.angle_alpha   90.00
_cell.angle_beta   90.00
_cell.angle_gamma   90.00
#
_symmetry.space_group_name_H-M   'P 1'
#
loop_
_entity.id
_entity.type
_entity.pdbx_description
1 polymer ?
#
loop_
_entity_poly.entity_id
_entity_poly.type
_entity_poly.pdbx_seq_one_letter_code
_entity_poly.pdbx_strand_id
1 'polypeptide(L)'
;KALFKSLDQFISDKELSIWKNTESFRSDLFRLATKSKYDQITALQSNPLVSGYILDQWADYGTDFCGLYDENRKRKDLKEFMQKITKPTRLLVSALEHTIVAGGEISMQLALLNQRRLKAVSVTLQVINEAGKTEVEEVLQLEGHTSLTAFGSFSIQAPKTPGNYELLCTLKADNETIDVVSEKLALILASDAQSVMNKVCFLDNCEGTSDVLRALRGSEPLIFTANLSSWNDEIISQIVNVTKNEGKTLLLSDMTLEDIEFFNTSHHFEQKLESHFTTGAQEMSLHYLPENSPLK
;
A
#
# COMPACT_ATOMS: atom_id res chain seq x y z
N LYS A 1 23.92 -7.45 -18.17
CA LYS A 1 24.73 -8.37 -17.31
C LYS A 1 25.50 -7.61 -16.22
N ALA A 2 26.12 -6.43 -16.53
CA ALA A 2 26.88 -5.66 -15.54
C ALA A 2 25.96 -5.10 -14.42
N LEU A 3 24.80 -4.53 -14.80
CA LEU A 3 23.81 -3.99 -13.85
C LEU A 3 23.32 -5.06 -12.87
N PHE A 4 23.02 -6.27 -13.34
CA PHE A 4 22.54 -7.37 -12.46
C PHE A 4 23.61 -7.85 -11.49
N LYS A 5 24.88 -7.87 -11.89
CA LYS A 5 25.99 -8.19 -10.96
C LYS A 5 26.13 -7.13 -9.87
N SER A 6 25.99 -5.85 -10.21
CA SER A 6 26.03 -4.77 -9.21
C SER A 6 24.83 -4.80 -8.29
N LEU A 7 23.65 -5.25 -8.75
CA LEU A 7 22.46 -5.40 -7.92
C LEU A 7 22.57 -6.62 -6.99
N ASP A 8 23.08 -7.77 -7.45
CA ASP A 8 23.37 -8.91 -6.58
C ASP A 8 24.37 -8.53 -5.48
N GLN A 9 25.42 -7.77 -5.84
CA GLN A 9 26.38 -7.25 -4.87
C GLN A 9 25.72 -6.29 -3.89
N PHE A 10 24.88 -5.37 -4.35
CA PHE A 10 24.14 -4.44 -3.50
C PHE A 10 23.21 -5.17 -2.51
N ILE A 11 22.45 -6.17 -2.98
CA ILE A 11 21.59 -6.99 -2.12
C ILE A 11 22.41 -7.66 -1.02
N SER A 12 23.57 -8.21 -1.39
CA SER A 12 24.49 -8.85 -0.45
C SER A 12 25.12 -7.86 0.53
N ASP A 13 25.64 -6.72 0.04
CA ASP A 13 26.35 -5.73 0.85
C ASP A 13 25.42 -5.01 1.84
N LYS A 14 24.14 -4.91 1.48
CA LYS A 14 23.08 -4.31 2.35
C LYS A 14 22.36 -5.34 3.21
N GLU A 15 22.79 -6.61 3.16
CA GLU A 15 22.18 -7.72 3.92
C GLU A 15 20.65 -7.82 3.75
N LEU A 16 20.17 -7.54 2.52
CA LEU A 16 18.74 -7.55 2.20
C LEU A 16 18.25 -9.01 2.12
N SER A 17 18.14 -9.67 3.27
CA SER A 17 17.89 -11.11 3.41
C SER A 17 16.53 -11.60 2.88
N ILE A 18 15.58 -10.68 2.66
CA ILE A 18 14.27 -11.01 2.06
C ILE A 18 14.38 -11.45 0.60
N TRP A 19 15.43 -11.03 -0.10
CA TRP A 19 15.68 -11.43 -1.48
C TRP A 19 16.92 -12.32 -1.56
N LYS A 20 16.73 -13.54 -2.06
CA LYS A 20 17.83 -14.50 -2.23
C LYS A 20 18.81 -14.08 -3.33
N ASN A 21 18.34 -13.33 -4.32
CA ASN A 21 19.10 -12.88 -5.49
C ASN A 21 18.30 -11.82 -6.27
N THR A 22 18.94 -11.22 -7.28
CA THR A 22 18.33 -10.24 -8.19
C THR A 22 17.04 -10.72 -8.83
N GLU A 23 16.90 -12.01 -9.15
CA GLU A 23 15.69 -12.52 -9.81
C GLU A 23 14.47 -12.51 -8.87
N SER A 24 14.67 -12.88 -7.59
CA SER A 24 13.60 -12.78 -6.59
C SER A 24 13.20 -11.33 -6.33
N PHE A 25 14.16 -10.42 -6.28
CA PHE A 25 13.92 -8.97 -6.18
C PHE A 25 13.11 -8.45 -7.38
N ARG A 26 13.52 -8.80 -8.61
CA ARG A 26 12.80 -8.42 -9.84
C ARG A 26 11.37 -8.95 -9.86
N SER A 27 11.18 -10.20 -9.47
CA SER A 27 9.83 -10.80 -9.40
C SER A 27 8.91 -10.02 -8.47
N ASP A 28 9.41 -9.62 -7.31
CA ASP A 28 8.63 -8.82 -6.35
C ASP A 28 8.36 -7.41 -6.88
N LEU A 29 9.35 -6.78 -7.52
CA LEU A 29 9.14 -5.47 -8.17
C LEU A 29 8.08 -5.54 -9.26
N PHE A 30 8.09 -6.58 -10.11
CA PHE A 30 7.07 -6.74 -11.14
C PHE A 30 5.69 -6.97 -10.57
N ARG A 31 5.58 -7.76 -9.50
CA ARG A 31 4.31 -7.98 -8.81
C ARG A 31 3.77 -6.67 -8.23
N LEU A 32 4.63 -5.89 -7.57
CA LEU A 32 4.27 -4.60 -6.99
C LEU A 32 3.87 -3.59 -8.08
N ALA A 33 4.67 -3.45 -9.14
CA ALA A 33 4.37 -2.57 -10.27
C ALA A 33 3.06 -2.94 -10.97
N THR A 34 2.77 -4.25 -11.11
CA THR A 34 1.52 -4.74 -11.70
C THR A 34 0.32 -4.40 -10.81
N LYS A 35 0.45 -4.59 -9.48
CA LYS A 35 -0.60 -4.21 -8.52
C LYS A 35 -0.84 -2.71 -8.55
N SER A 36 0.20 -1.90 -8.51
CA SER A 36 0.11 -0.44 -8.58
C SER A 36 -0.60 0.03 -9.85
N LYS A 37 -0.23 -0.52 -11.03
CA LYS A 37 -0.93 -0.21 -12.29
C LYS A 37 -2.40 -0.62 -12.26
N TYR A 38 -2.71 -1.76 -11.67
CA TYR A 38 -4.09 -2.22 -11.52
C TYR A 38 -4.90 -1.23 -10.68
N ASP A 39 -4.36 -0.79 -9.55
CA ASP A 39 -5.02 0.14 -8.63
C ASP A 39 -5.21 1.51 -9.29
N GLN A 40 -4.19 2.04 -9.97
CA GLN A 40 -4.28 3.30 -10.73
C GLN A 40 -5.35 3.24 -11.83
N ILE A 41 -5.36 2.17 -12.63
CA ILE A 41 -6.36 2.01 -13.70
C ILE A 41 -7.76 1.84 -13.10
N THR A 42 -7.90 1.11 -12.00
CA THR A 42 -9.16 0.96 -11.29
C THR A 42 -9.66 2.31 -10.79
N ALA A 43 -8.80 3.13 -10.20
CA ALA A 43 -9.12 4.49 -9.78
C ALA A 43 -9.55 5.38 -10.97
N LEU A 44 -8.82 5.33 -12.09
CA LEU A 44 -9.21 6.05 -13.30
C LEU A 44 -10.55 5.59 -13.85
N GLN A 45 -10.79 4.29 -13.89
CA GLN A 45 -12.05 3.72 -14.40
C GLN A 45 -13.24 3.96 -13.47
N SER A 46 -13.01 4.18 -12.17
CA SER A 46 -14.06 4.52 -11.20
C SER A 46 -14.43 6.00 -11.22
N ASN A 47 -13.64 6.86 -11.86
CA ASN A 47 -13.90 8.29 -11.93
C ASN A 47 -14.76 8.62 -13.16
N PRO A 48 -16.03 9.12 -12.98
CA PRO A 48 -16.92 9.42 -14.09
C PRO A 48 -16.44 10.57 -14.99
N LEU A 49 -15.46 11.36 -14.55
CA LEU A 49 -14.88 12.47 -15.34
C LEU A 49 -13.76 11.98 -16.26
N VAL A 50 -13.32 10.74 -16.12
CA VAL A 50 -12.22 10.18 -16.95
C VAL A 50 -12.81 9.36 -18.09
N SER A 51 -12.60 9.82 -19.33
CA SER A 51 -13.10 9.14 -20.53
C SER A 51 -12.20 8.01 -21.03
N GLY A 52 -10.97 7.92 -20.56
CA GLY A 52 -10.02 6.89 -20.97
C GLY A 52 -8.63 7.11 -20.38
N TYR A 53 -7.73 6.18 -20.66
CA TYR A 53 -6.34 6.24 -20.20
C TYR A 53 -5.41 5.67 -21.28
N ILE A 54 -4.14 6.00 -21.21
CA ILE A 54 -3.09 5.45 -22.06
C ILE A 54 -2.10 4.73 -21.15
N LEU A 55 -1.80 3.47 -21.47
CA LEU A 55 -0.68 2.76 -20.86
C LEU A 55 0.59 3.18 -21.59
N ASP A 56 1.43 3.92 -20.90
CA ASP A 56 2.74 4.28 -21.41
C ASP A 56 3.70 3.08 -21.33
N GLN A 57 4.65 3.06 -22.25
CA GLN A 57 5.65 2.03 -22.45
C GLN A 57 5.10 0.64 -22.83
N TRP A 58 5.22 0.32 -24.10
CA TRP A 58 4.98 -1.02 -24.61
C TRP A 58 6.06 -2.02 -24.16
N ALA A 59 7.32 -1.60 -24.15
CA ALA A 59 8.45 -2.42 -23.71
C ALA A 59 9.40 -1.62 -22.83
N ASP A 60 10.12 -2.32 -21.95
CA ASP A 60 11.17 -1.73 -21.14
C ASP A 60 12.23 -1.06 -22.01
N TYR A 61 12.77 0.04 -21.52
CA TYR A 61 13.83 0.77 -22.18
C TYR A 61 14.85 1.30 -21.15
N GLY A 62 16.10 0.91 -21.32
CA GLY A 62 17.17 1.36 -20.43
C GLY A 62 17.00 0.88 -19.00
N THR A 63 16.79 1.80 -18.08
CA THR A 63 16.55 1.54 -16.65
C THR A 63 15.07 1.58 -16.28
N ASP A 64 14.19 1.83 -17.25
CA ASP A 64 12.76 1.87 -17.03
C ASP A 64 12.14 0.50 -17.30
N PHE A 65 11.53 -0.10 -16.26
CA PHE A 65 10.97 -1.43 -16.28
C PHE A 65 9.43 -1.44 -16.28
N CYS A 66 8.81 -0.34 -16.70
CA CYS A 66 7.36 -0.17 -16.70
C CYS A 66 6.63 -0.82 -17.90
N GLY A 67 7.37 -1.32 -18.90
CA GLY A 67 6.80 -1.92 -20.11
C GLY A 67 5.98 -3.18 -19.87
N LEU A 68 5.10 -3.51 -20.83
CA LEU A 68 4.39 -4.79 -20.91
C LEU A 68 5.29 -5.94 -21.39
N TYR A 69 6.35 -5.60 -22.07
CA TYR A 69 7.41 -6.48 -22.54
C TYR A 69 8.74 -6.07 -21.93
N ASP A 70 9.66 -7.00 -21.77
CA ASP A 70 11.03 -6.69 -21.38
C ASP A 70 11.82 -6.02 -22.55
N GLU A 71 13.06 -5.62 -22.26
CA GLU A 71 13.97 -4.99 -23.24
C GLU A 71 14.23 -5.87 -24.48
N ASN A 72 14.10 -7.21 -24.34
CA ASN A 72 14.27 -8.17 -25.41
C ASN A 72 12.95 -8.49 -26.12
N ARG A 73 11.88 -7.73 -25.89
CA ARG A 73 10.54 -7.96 -26.41
C ARG A 73 9.90 -9.26 -25.94
N LYS A 74 10.45 -9.88 -24.90
CA LYS A 74 9.84 -11.02 -24.24
C LYS A 74 8.69 -10.52 -23.38
N ARG A 75 7.54 -11.14 -23.50
CA ARG A 75 6.35 -10.78 -22.73
C ARG A 75 6.58 -11.01 -21.24
N LYS A 76 6.32 -10.00 -20.43
CA LYS A 76 6.19 -10.14 -19.00
C LYS A 76 4.87 -10.87 -18.70
N ASP A 77 4.78 -11.55 -17.56
CA ASP A 77 3.56 -12.29 -17.19
C ASP A 77 2.47 -11.34 -16.70
N LEU A 78 1.96 -10.51 -17.63
CA LEU A 78 0.90 -9.53 -17.42
C LEU A 78 -0.43 -9.97 -18.03
N LYS A 79 -0.55 -11.24 -18.43
CA LYS A 79 -1.76 -11.73 -19.10
C LYS A 79 -2.99 -11.55 -18.22
N GLU A 80 -2.90 -11.98 -16.98
CA GLU A 80 -4.01 -11.84 -16.02
C GLU A 80 -4.36 -10.40 -15.75
N PHE A 81 -3.34 -9.55 -15.60
CA PHE A 81 -3.53 -8.11 -15.44
C PHE A 81 -4.30 -7.52 -16.62
N MET A 82 -3.83 -7.76 -17.86
CA MET A 82 -4.49 -7.26 -19.07
C MET A 82 -5.92 -7.80 -19.19
N GLN A 83 -6.13 -9.07 -18.92
CA GLN A 83 -7.46 -9.66 -18.93
C GLN A 83 -8.40 -9.02 -17.92
N LYS A 84 -7.90 -8.67 -16.74
CA LYS A 84 -8.69 -7.98 -15.72
C LYS A 84 -9.06 -6.56 -16.16
N ILE A 85 -8.09 -5.75 -16.54
CA ILE A 85 -8.32 -4.32 -16.83
C ILE A 85 -9.10 -4.05 -18.12
N THR A 86 -9.10 -4.98 -19.06
CA THR A 86 -9.80 -4.84 -20.37
C THR A 86 -11.19 -5.46 -20.40
N LYS A 87 -11.65 -6.06 -19.31
CA LYS A 87 -13.02 -6.57 -19.25
C LYS A 87 -14.04 -5.46 -19.49
N PRO A 88 -15.05 -5.67 -20.35
CA PRO A 88 -16.07 -4.66 -20.62
C PRO A 88 -17.02 -4.42 -19.44
N THR A 89 -17.04 -5.35 -18.50
CA THR A 89 -17.83 -5.23 -17.27
C THR A 89 -16.97 -5.72 -16.12
N ARG A 90 -16.77 -4.86 -15.13
CA ARG A 90 -15.89 -5.10 -13.98
C ARG A 90 -16.51 -4.58 -12.70
N LEU A 91 -16.32 -5.33 -11.64
CA LEU A 91 -16.47 -4.80 -10.29
C LEU A 91 -15.21 -4.01 -9.92
N LEU A 92 -15.39 -2.77 -9.52
CA LEU A 92 -14.31 -1.89 -9.04
C LEU A 92 -14.43 -1.80 -7.53
N VAL A 93 -13.39 -2.25 -6.82
CA VAL A 93 -13.29 -2.18 -5.35
C VAL A 93 -12.17 -1.19 -5.04
N SER A 94 -12.46 -0.20 -4.21
CA SER A 94 -11.52 0.85 -3.81
C SER A 94 -11.73 1.27 -2.36
N ALA A 95 -10.84 2.12 -1.84
CA ALA A 95 -10.85 2.61 -0.46
C ALA A 95 -10.91 1.46 0.58
N LEU A 96 -10.26 0.33 0.29
CA LEU A 96 -10.19 -0.82 1.17
C LEU A 96 -8.95 -0.73 2.06
N GLU A 97 -9.15 -0.76 3.37
CA GLU A 97 -8.07 -0.95 4.33
C GLU A 97 -7.67 -2.43 4.38
N HIS A 98 -6.36 -2.69 4.26
CA HIS A 98 -5.84 -4.06 4.24
C HIS A 98 -5.45 -4.59 5.62
N THR A 99 -5.35 -3.70 6.62
CA THR A 99 -5.09 -4.09 8.02
C THR A 99 -6.21 -3.56 8.90
N ILE A 100 -6.91 -4.45 9.56
CA ILE A 100 -8.15 -4.16 10.28
C ILE A 100 -8.10 -4.83 11.65
N VAL A 101 -8.71 -4.21 12.64
CA VAL A 101 -8.88 -4.83 13.96
C VAL A 101 -9.90 -5.97 13.85
N ALA A 102 -9.56 -7.16 14.37
CA ALA A 102 -10.42 -8.32 14.39
C ALA A 102 -11.75 -7.99 15.11
N GLY A 103 -12.87 -8.30 14.47
CA GLY A 103 -14.20 -7.91 14.94
C GLY A 103 -14.59 -6.45 14.66
N GLY A 104 -13.75 -5.69 13.96
CA GLY A 104 -14.08 -4.35 13.44
C GLY A 104 -14.86 -4.40 12.13
N GLU A 105 -14.85 -3.33 11.37
CA GLU A 105 -15.53 -3.24 10.07
C GLU A 105 -14.51 -3.25 8.91
N ILE A 106 -14.81 -4.00 7.87
CA ILE A 106 -14.14 -3.96 6.57
C ILE A 106 -14.93 -2.99 5.71
N SER A 107 -14.41 -1.78 5.51
CA SER A 107 -15.06 -0.74 4.72
C SER A 107 -14.46 -0.68 3.32
N MET A 108 -15.30 -0.47 2.30
CA MET A 108 -14.89 -0.38 0.91
C MET A 108 -15.84 0.47 0.09
N GLN A 109 -15.39 0.96 -1.04
CA GLN A 109 -16.23 1.56 -2.06
C GLN A 109 -16.39 0.60 -3.24
N LEU A 110 -17.62 0.44 -3.72
CA LEU A 110 -17.94 -0.39 -4.86
C LEU A 110 -18.46 0.45 -6.02
N ALA A 111 -17.96 0.15 -7.21
CA ALA A 111 -18.49 0.68 -8.46
C ALA A 111 -18.51 -0.41 -9.54
N LEU A 112 -19.35 -0.23 -10.54
CA LEU A 112 -19.52 -1.13 -11.68
C LEU A 112 -19.14 -0.41 -12.97
N LEU A 113 -18.07 -0.86 -13.62
CA LEU A 113 -17.86 -0.56 -15.03
C LEU A 113 -18.81 -1.46 -15.84
N ASN A 114 -19.80 -0.86 -16.51
CA ASN A 114 -20.98 -1.56 -17.04
C ASN A 114 -21.17 -1.34 -18.54
N GLN A 115 -20.21 -1.69 -19.36
CA GLN A 115 -20.35 -1.57 -20.82
C GLN A 115 -21.42 -2.51 -21.40
N ARG A 116 -21.74 -3.61 -20.71
CA ARG A 116 -22.84 -4.53 -21.09
C ARG A 116 -24.23 -4.00 -20.72
N ARG A 117 -24.31 -2.89 -19.99
CA ARG A 117 -25.57 -2.27 -19.55
C ARG A 117 -26.45 -3.22 -18.74
N LEU A 118 -25.86 -4.00 -17.85
CA LEU A 118 -26.58 -4.85 -16.91
C LEU A 118 -27.45 -3.97 -16.03
N LYS A 119 -28.73 -4.34 -15.85
CA LYS A 119 -29.69 -3.56 -15.05
C LYS A 119 -29.73 -4.00 -13.60
N ALA A 120 -29.67 -5.30 -13.37
CA ALA A 120 -29.66 -5.89 -12.05
C ALA A 120 -28.43 -6.77 -11.89
N VAL A 121 -27.73 -6.59 -10.80
CA VAL A 121 -26.53 -7.36 -10.45
C VAL A 121 -26.56 -7.71 -8.97
N SER A 122 -25.91 -8.80 -8.60
CA SER A 122 -25.61 -9.09 -7.19
C SER A 122 -24.10 -9.11 -6.99
N VAL A 123 -23.67 -8.60 -5.84
CA VAL A 123 -22.28 -8.70 -5.38
C VAL A 123 -22.27 -9.54 -4.11
N THR A 124 -21.60 -10.69 -4.16
CA THR A 124 -21.34 -11.51 -2.97
C THR A 124 -19.99 -11.11 -2.40
N LEU A 125 -19.97 -10.70 -1.15
CA LEU A 125 -18.78 -10.38 -0.36
C LEU A 125 -18.51 -11.56 0.57
N GLN A 126 -17.33 -12.16 0.47
CA GLN A 126 -16.92 -13.29 1.34
C GLN A 126 -15.57 -12.99 1.97
N VAL A 127 -15.47 -13.20 3.28
CA VAL A 127 -14.18 -13.17 3.99
C VAL A 127 -13.76 -14.60 4.28
N ILE A 128 -12.65 -15.01 3.68
CA ILE A 128 -12.17 -16.39 3.66
C ILE A 128 -10.86 -16.46 4.43
N ASN A 129 -10.75 -17.40 5.37
CA ASN A 129 -9.52 -17.61 6.14
C ASN A 129 -8.47 -18.41 5.35
N GLU A 130 -7.24 -18.53 5.88
CA GLU A 130 -6.13 -19.29 5.25
C GLU A 130 -6.45 -20.76 4.99
N ALA A 131 -7.39 -21.36 5.73
CA ALA A 131 -7.85 -22.73 5.50
C ALA A 131 -8.89 -22.84 4.37
N GLY A 132 -9.23 -21.73 3.70
CA GLY A 132 -10.23 -21.68 2.63
C GLY A 132 -11.68 -21.70 3.13
N LYS A 133 -11.91 -21.47 4.43
CA LYS A 133 -13.25 -21.44 5.01
C LYS A 133 -13.81 -20.02 4.96
N THR A 134 -15.03 -19.86 4.46
CA THR A 134 -15.77 -18.60 4.52
C THR A 134 -16.24 -18.37 5.96
N GLU A 135 -15.81 -17.26 6.56
CA GLU A 135 -16.18 -16.86 7.92
C GLU A 135 -17.30 -15.81 7.92
N VAL A 136 -17.36 -14.98 6.87
CA VAL A 136 -18.40 -13.98 6.69
C VAL A 136 -18.85 -14.01 5.24
N GLU A 137 -20.15 -13.90 5.01
CA GLU A 137 -20.75 -13.77 3.68
C GLU A 137 -21.89 -12.78 3.72
N GLU A 138 -21.92 -11.87 2.76
CA GLU A 138 -22.99 -10.92 2.54
C GLU A 138 -23.31 -10.81 1.04
N VAL A 139 -24.58 -10.65 0.70
CA VAL A 139 -25.04 -10.51 -0.68
C VAL A 139 -25.75 -9.18 -0.85
N LEU A 140 -25.20 -8.34 -1.71
CA LEU A 140 -25.77 -7.04 -2.07
C LEU A 140 -26.53 -7.18 -3.39
N GLN A 141 -27.77 -6.68 -3.42
CA GLN A 141 -28.54 -6.55 -4.66
C GLN A 141 -28.42 -5.10 -5.12
N LEU A 142 -27.92 -4.90 -6.32
CA LEU A 142 -27.55 -3.59 -6.82
C LEU A 142 -28.12 -3.36 -8.22
N GLU A 143 -28.34 -2.10 -8.58
CA GLU A 143 -28.85 -1.71 -9.87
C GLU A 143 -27.80 -0.97 -10.69
N GLY A 144 -27.60 -1.41 -11.92
CA GLY A 144 -26.70 -0.77 -12.87
C GLY A 144 -27.48 0.15 -13.81
N HIS A 145 -27.15 1.44 -13.84
CA HIS A 145 -27.89 2.43 -14.61
C HIS A 145 -27.15 2.99 -15.81
N THR A 146 -25.82 3.06 -15.73
CA THR A 146 -24.96 3.71 -16.73
C THR A 146 -23.74 2.85 -17.06
N SER A 147 -22.90 3.33 -17.97
CA SER A 147 -21.62 2.67 -18.30
C SER A 147 -20.64 2.59 -17.12
N LEU A 148 -20.76 3.53 -16.18
CA LEU A 148 -20.13 3.50 -14.88
C LEU A 148 -21.19 3.82 -13.82
N THR A 149 -21.40 2.90 -12.89
CA THR A 149 -22.34 3.06 -11.78
C THR A 149 -21.57 2.98 -10.48
N ALA A 150 -21.48 4.08 -9.74
CA ALA A 150 -20.98 4.08 -8.38
C ALA A 150 -22.09 3.57 -7.44
N PHE A 151 -21.82 2.49 -6.74
CA PHE A 151 -22.77 1.94 -5.77
C PHE A 151 -22.66 2.61 -4.40
N GLY A 152 -21.48 3.17 -4.06
CA GLY A 152 -21.22 3.85 -2.80
C GLY A 152 -20.32 3.04 -1.85
N SER A 153 -20.36 3.45 -0.58
CA SER A 153 -19.57 2.81 0.49
C SER A 153 -20.38 1.69 1.12
N PHE A 154 -19.70 0.59 1.37
CA PHE A 154 -20.24 -0.59 2.04
C PHE A 154 -19.29 -1.00 3.16
N SER A 155 -19.83 -1.59 4.22
CA SER A 155 -19.05 -2.22 5.26
C SER A 155 -19.62 -3.57 5.65
N ILE A 156 -18.75 -4.51 5.95
CA ILE A 156 -19.12 -5.83 6.49
C ILE A 156 -18.33 -6.07 7.78
N GLN A 157 -18.91 -6.88 8.67
CA GLN A 157 -18.25 -7.21 9.93
C GLN A 157 -17.02 -8.10 9.68
N ALA A 158 -15.87 -7.70 10.20
CA ALA A 158 -14.66 -8.55 10.15
C ALA A 158 -14.79 -9.76 11.10
N PRO A 159 -14.19 -10.91 10.75
CA PRO A 159 -14.03 -12.01 11.68
C PRO A 159 -13.37 -11.57 12.99
N LYS A 160 -13.75 -12.22 14.13
CA LYS A 160 -13.21 -11.91 15.46
C LYS A 160 -11.84 -12.52 15.71
N THR A 161 -11.42 -13.47 14.89
CA THR A 161 -10.13 -14.15 15.02
C THR A 161 -9.09 -13.40 14.23
N PRO A 162 -7.93 -13.04 14.81
CA PRO A 162 -6.83 -12.43 14.08
C PRO A 162 -6.20 -13.45 13.12
N GLY A 163 -5.56 -12.93 12.05
CA GLY A 163 -4.90 -13.76 11.03
C GLY A 163 -4.98 -13.13 9.65
N ASN A 164 -4.49 -13.86 8.66
CA ASN A 164 -4.61 -13.45 7.27
C ASN A 164 -5.89 -14.00 6.66
N TYR A 165 -6.54 -13.16 5.89
CA TYR A 165 -7.80 -13.45 5.24
C TYR A 165 -7.76 -12.98 3.77
N GLU A 166 -8.71 -13.46 3.01
CA GLU A 166 -8.99 -13.01 1.65
C GLU A 166 -10.41 -12.46 1.59
N LEU A 167 -10.57 -11.22 1.14
CA LEU A 167 -11.87 -10.67 0.77
C LEU A 167 -12.12 -11.03 -0.70
N LEU A 168 -13.13 -11.84 -0.95
CA LEU A 168 -13.57 -12.23 -2.28
C LEU A 168 -14.87 -11.50 -2.62
N CYS A 169 -14.84 -10.67 -3.65
CA CYS A 169 -16.01 -9.95 -4.15
C CYS A 169 -16.43 -10.55 -5.49
N THR A 170 -17.57 -11.21 -5.56
CA THR A 170 -18.10 -11.88 -6.76
C THR A 170 -19.27 -11.12 -7.34
N LEU A 171 -19.11 -10.57 -8.55
CA LEU A 171 -20.19 -9.92 -9.31
C LEU A 171 -20.93 -10.97 -10.13
N LYS A 172 -22.25 -11.03 -9.99
CA LYS A 172 -23.12 -11.90 -10.77
C LYS A 172 -24.24 -11.11 -11.43
N ALA A 173 -24.64 -11.54 -12.62
CA ALA A 173 -25.88 -11.11 -13.29
C ALA A 173 -26.54 -12.35 -13.91
N ASP A 174 -27.85 -12.47 -13.79
CA ASP A 174 -28.64 -13.61 -14.33
C ASP A 174 -28.06 -14.98 -13.91
N ASN A 175 -27.55 -15.09 -12.68
CA ASN A 175 -26.84 -16.24 -12.12
C ASN A 175 -25.47 -16.56 -12.76
N GLU A 176 -25.00 -15.76 -13.72
CA GLU A 176 -23.67 -15.89 -14.31
C GLU A 176 -22.64 -15.06 -13.50
N THR A 177 -21.49 -15.64 -13.21
CA THR A 177 -20.36 -14.90 -12.64
C THR A 177 -19.72 -14.04 -13.73
N ILE A 178 -19.79 -12.73 -13.56
CA ILE A 178 -19.27 -11.73 -14.50
C ILE A 178 -17.85 -11.35 -14.16
N ASP A 179 -17.58 -11.11 -12.88
CA ASP A 179 -16.25 -10.70 -12.40
C ASP A 179 -16.00 -11.17 -10.98
N VAL A 180 -14.71 -11.32 -10.64
CA VAL A 180 -14.25 -11.68 -9.31
C VAL A 180 -13.05 -10.80 -8.97
N VAL A 181 -13.13 -10.13 -7.83
CA VAL A 181 -12.04 -9.35 -7.23
C VAL A 181 -11.65 -10.00 -5.92
N SER A 182 -10.35 -10.18 -5.72
CA SER A 182 -9.78 -10.77 -4.51
C SER A 182 -8.74 -9.81 -3.92
N GLU A 183 -8.87 -9.50 -2.63
CA GLU A 183 -7.95 -8.66 -1.89
C GLU A 183 -7.52 -9.34 -0.59
N LYS A 184 -6.25 -9.18 -0.22
CA LYS A 184 -5.71 -9.75 1.03
C LYS A 184 -5.98 -8.81 2.18
N LEU A 185 -6.36 -9.38 3.31
CA LEU A 185 -6.59 -8.67 4.56
C LEU A 185 -5.75 -9.28 5.68
N ALA A 186 -5.26 -8.43 6.58
CA ALA A 186 -4.68 -8.83 7.85
C ALA A 186 -5.58 -8.36 9.00
N LEU A 187 -6.07 -9.28 9.79
CA LEU A 187 -6.84 -8.95 11.00
C LEU A 187 -5.93 -9.05 12.23
N ILE A 188 -5.82 -7.98 12.98
CA ILE A 188 -4.97 -7.85 14.16
C ILE A 188 -5.82 -7.76 15.43
N LEU A 189 -5.29 -8.19 16.57
CA LEU A 189 -5.98 -7.98 17.85
C LEU A 189 -6.00 -6.51 18.23
N ALA A 190 -7.10 -6.04 18.79
CA ALA A 190 -7.19 -4.69 19.34
C ALA A 190 -6.13 -4.42 20.44
N SER A 191 -5.82 -5.45 21.25
CA SER A 191 -4.75 -5.39 22.24
C SER A 191 -3.37 -5.19 21.62
N ASP A 192 -3.11 -5.79 20.47
CA ASP A 192 -1.82 -5.67 19.80
C ASP A 192 -1.70 -4.30 19.13
N ALA A 193 -2.76 -3.82 18.49
CA ALA A 193 -2.82 -2.46 17.97
C ALA A 193 -2.60 -1.44 19.10
N GLN A 194 -3.30 -1.58 20.22
CA GLN A 194 -3.11 -0.69 21.38
C GLN A 194 -1.72 -0.82 21.99
N SER A 195 -1.16 -2.03 22.04
CA SER A 195 0.21 -2.26 22.51
C SER A 195 1.25 -1.55 21.65
N VAL A 196 1.07 -1.54 20.34
CA VAL A 196 1.93 -0.78 19.42
C VAL A 196 1.74 0.72 19.62
N MET A 197 0.48 1.19 19.63
CA MET A 197 0.17 2.61 19.86
C MET A 197 0.76 3.14 21.16
N ASN A 198 0.73 2.35 22.24
CA ASN A 198 1.30 2.72 23.53
C ASN A 198 2.85 2.78 23.53
N LYS A 199 3.50 2.26 22.47
CA LYS A 199 4.95 2.32 22.29
C LYS A 199 5.39 3.47 21.38
N VAL A 200 4.45 4.19 20.78
CA VAL A 200 4.73 5.25 19.80
C VAL A 200 4.38 6.60 20.39
N CYS A 201 5.34 7.49 20.43
CA CYS A 201 5.14 8.90 20.66
C CYS A 201 4.85 9.61 19.32
N PHE A 202 3.62 10.02 19.11
CA PHE A 202 3.20 10.75 17.90
C PHE A 202 3.42 12.24 18.12
N LEU A 203 4.46 12.81 17.51
CA LEU A 203 4.77 14.24 17.66
C LEU A 203 3.76 15.13 16.97
N ASP A 204 3.18 14.67 15.86
CA ASP A 204 2.21 15.45 15.08
C ASP A 204 0.88 15.69 15.84
N ASN A 205 0.65 14.96 16.93
CA ASN A 205 -0.50 15.15 17.80
C ASN A 205 -0.25 16.18 18.95
N CYS A 206 0.95 16.78 19.01
CA CYS A 206 1.32 17.74 20.04
C CYS A 206 1.01 19.18 19.61
N GLU A 207 0.42 19.98 20.52
CA GLU A 207 -0.01 21.36 20.25
C GLU A 207 1.07 22.41 20.53
N GLY A 208 2.35 22.09 20.39
CA GLY A 208 3.41 23.08 20.54
C GLY A 208 4.69 22.51 21.13
N THR A 209 5.75 23.32 21.12
CA THR A 209 7.11 22.92 21.52
C THR A 209 7.18 22.28 22.89
N SER A 210 6.50 22.82 23.89
CA SER A 210 6.54 22.29 25.27
C SER A 210 5.90 20.89 25.37
N ASP A 211 4.84 20.64 24.62
CA ASP A 211 4.17 19.33 24.58
C ASP A 211 5.02 18.30 23.87
N VAL A 212 5.63 18.67 22.74
CA VAL A 212 6.59 17.82 22.02
C VAL A 212 7.78 17.45 22.92
N LEU A 213 8.40 18.43 23.58
CA LEU A 213 9.53 18.17 24.48
C LEU A 213 9.14 17.30 25.68
N ARG A 214 7.92 17.43 26.17
CA ARG A 214 7.38 16.54 27.22
C ARG A 214 7.17 15.13 26.67
N ALA A 215 6.58 14.98 25.49
CA ALA A 215 6.35 13.72 24.81
C ALA A 215 7.65 12.98 24.52
N LEU A 216 8.68 13.66 24.02
CA LEU A 216 10.00 13.08 23.76
C LEU A 216 10.69 12.52 25.02
N ARG A 217 10.37 13.04 26.22
CA ARG A 217 10.85 12.53 27.51
C ARG A 217 10.04 11.35 28.05
N GLY A 218 8.96 10.98 27.39
CA GLY A 218 8.16 9.80 27.72
C GLY A 218 8.95 8.50 27.63
N SER A 219 8.32 7.41 28.05
CA SER A 219 8.94 6.08 28.05
C SER A 219 8.83 5.33 26.72
N GLU A 220 8.12 5.90 25.75
CA GLU A 220 7.83 5.27 24.47
C GLU A 220 9.14 5.07 23.68
N PRO A 221 9.43 3.84 23.21
CA PRO A 221 10.67 3.54 22.49
C PRO A 221 10.65 4.02 21.03
N LEU A 222 9.47 4.34 20.48
CA LEU A 222 9.28 4.77 19.11
C LEU A 222 8.79 6.22 19.08
N ILE A 223 9.36 7.02 18.19
CA ILE A 223 8.95 8.39 17.90
C ILE A 223 8.47 8.43 16.47
N PHE A 224 7.27 8.96 16.23
CA PHE A 224 6.69 9.11 14.92
C PHE A 224 6.45 10.56 14.58
N THR A 225 6.85 10.99 13.39
CA THR A 225 6.46 12.28 12.81
C THR A 225 6.37 12.16 11.28
N ALA A 226 5.36 12.80 10.71
CA ALA A 226 5.17 12.91 9.25
C ALA A 226 5.66 14.29 8.72
N ASN A 227 6.11 15.18 9.60
CA ASN A 227 6.40 16.58 9.22
C ASN A 227 7.66 17.10 9.93
N LEU A 228 8.80 16.49 9.57
CA LEU A 228 10.09 16.78 10.23
C LEU A 228 10.52 18.24 10.06
N SER A 229 10.36 18.79 8.86
CA SER A 229 10.79 20.15 8.51
C SER A 229 10.00 21.26 9.24
N SER A 230 8.84 20.92 9.81
CA SER A 230 8.04 21.89 10.59
C SER A 230 8.58 22.14 12.00
N TRP A 231 9.49 21.30 12.48
CA TRP A 231 10.00 21.40 13.85
C TRP A 231 11.19 22.37 13.94
N ASN A 232 11.25 23.14 15.02
CA ASN A 232 12.36 24.03 15.29
C ASN A 232 13.62 23.28 15.74
N ASP A 233 14.77 23.97 15.75
CA ASP A 233 16.08 23.40 16.12
C ASP A 233 16.10 22.77 17.53
N GLU A 234 15.35 23.31 18.48
CA GLU A 234 15.28 22.77 19.84
C GLU A 234 14.65 21.36 19.84
N ILE A 235 13.52 21.21 19.12
CA ILE A 235 12.82 19.92 18.98
C ILE A 235 13.70 18.92 18.21
N ILE A 236 14.30 19.34 17.11
CA ILE A 236 15.20 18.49 16.31
C ILE A 236 16.39 18.02 17.15
N SER A 237 17.03 18.93 17.88
CA SER A 237 18.14 18.58 18.77
C SER A 237 17.73 17.56 19.84
N GLN A 238 16.52 17.69 20.38
CA GLN A 238 16.00 16.73 21.36
C GLN A 238 15.66 15.38 20.73
N ILE A 239 15.06 15.35 19.52
CA ILE A 239 14.82 14.11 18.76
C ILE A 239 16.16 13.37 18.55
N VAL A 240 17.19 14.06 18.07
CA VAL A 240 18.53 13.48 17.89
C VAL A 240 19.10 12.97 19.21
N ASN A 241 18.95 13.73 20.29
CA ASN A 241 19.44 13.31 21.60
C ASN A 241 18.77 12.00 22.07
N VAL A 242 17.45 11.91 22.02
CA VAL A 242 16.72 10.71 22.50
C VAL A 242 16.94 9.51 21.60
N THR A 243 17.14 9.71 20.29
CA THR A 243 17.45 8.62 19.36
C THR A 243 18.89 8.12 19.51
N LYS A 244 19.85 9.03 19.66
CA LYS A 244 21.28 8.68 19.74
C LYS A 244 21.68 8.16 21.12
N ASN A 245 21.20 8.81 22.18
CA ASN A 245 21.68 8.58 23.54
C ASN A 245 20.74 7.72 24.39
N GLU A 246 19.44 7.73 24.11
CA GLU A 246 18.44 6.98 24.85
C GLU A 246 17.93 5.74 24.10
N GLY A 247 18.43 5.53 22.86
CA GLY A 247 18.11 4.35 22.05
C GLY A 247 16.67 4.30 21.49
N LYS A 248 15.99 5.45 21.43
CA LYS A 248 14.68 5.52 20.79
C LYS A 248 14.79 5.43 19.28
N THR A 249 13.81 4.86 18.61
CA THR A 249 13.76 4.75 17.14
C THR A 249 12.87 5.85 16.59
N LEU A 250 13.38 6.63 15.64
CA LEU A 250 12.62 7.61 14.88
C LEU A 250 12.00 6.96 13.64
N LEU A 251 10.68 7.09 13.52
CA LEU A 251 9.90 6.70 12.34
C LEU A 251 9.46 7.96 11.61
N LEU A 252 9.87 8.08 10.36
CA LEU A 252 9.49 9.16 9.47
C LEU A 252 8.51 8.63 8.43
N SER A 253 7.39 9.32 8.24
CA SER A 253 6.36 8.98 7.25
C SER A 253 6.09 10.19 6.38
N ASP A 254 5.59 9.94 5.16
CA ASP A 254 5.13 10.96 4.23
C ASP A 254 6.12 12.12 3.98
N MET A 255 7.43 11.80 4.03
CA MET A 255 8.49 12.79 3.87
C MET A 255 8.39 13.49 2.52
N THR A 256 8.31 14.80 2.56
CA THR A 256 8.38 15.67 1.39
C THR A 256 9.83 15.83 0.93
N LEU A 257 10.03 16.39 -0.28
CA LEU A 257 11.36 16.79 -0.74
C LEU A 257 12.02 17.78 0.21
N GLU A 258 11.23 18.69 0.78
CA GLU A 258 11.69 19.67 1.76
C GLU A 258 12.18 19.00 3.06
N ASP A 259 11.48 17.98 3.55
CA ASP A 259 11.91 17.21 4.71
C ASP A 259 13.24 16.48 4.46
N ILE A 260 13.41 15.90 3.27
CA ILE A 260 14.65 15.21 2.90
C ILE A 260 15.80 16.19 2.73
N GLU A 261 15.58 17.32 2.09
CA GLU A 261 16.57 18.38 1.96
C GLU A 261 16.95 18.94 3.34
N PHE A 262 15.97 19.20 4.19
CA PHE A 262 16.18 19.59 5.58
C PHE A 262 17.01 18.56 6.33
N PHE A 263 16.66 17.28 6.26
CA PHE A 263 17.43 16.20 6.91
C PHE A 263 18.87 16.17 6.43
N ASN A 264 19.10 16.27 5.12
CA ASN A 264 20.41 16.19 4.52
C ASN A 264 21.29 17.43 4.71
N THR A 265 20.70 18.59 4.88
CA THR A 265 21.41 19.87 5.07
C THR A 265 21.57 20.22 6.54
N SER A 266 20.73 19.66 7.41
CA SER A 266 20.80 19.86 8.85
C SER A 266 22.09 19.26 9.41
N HIS A 267 22.82 20.02 10.21
CA HIS A 267 23.98 19.56 10.96
C HIS A 267 23.64 18.65 12.17
N HIS A 268 22.35 18.45 12.43
CA HIS A 268 21.90 17.59 13.53
C HIS A 268 22.01 16.09 13.20
N PHE A 269 21.97 15.71 11.92
CA PHE A 269 22.01 14.32 11.49
C PHE A 269 23.36 13.98 10.85
N GLU A 270 24.03 12.93 11.33
CA GLU A 270 25.31 12.48 10.79
C GLU A 270 25.15 11.66 9.50
N GLN A 271 24.00 10.99 9.34
CA GLN A 271 23.67 10.20 8.15
C GLN A 271 22.86 11.04 7.19
N LYS A 272 23.10 10.87 5.90
CA LYS A 272 22.31 11.48 4.85
C LYS A 272 21.31 10.49 4.29
N LEU A 273 20.10 10.95 3.99
CA LEU A 273 19.13 10.18 3.24
C LEU A 273 19.45 10.32 1.76
N GLU A 274 19.68 9.21 1.08
CA GLU A 274 19.73 9.20 -0.38
C GLU A 274 18.30 9.08 -0.90
N SER A 275 17.81 10.18 -1.50
CA SER A 275 16.53 10.14 -2.19
C SER A 275 16.74 9.80 -3.66
N HIS A 276 16.22 8.69 -4.09
CA HIS A 276 16.11 8.34 -5.50
C HIS A 276 14.71 8.69 -5.99
N PHE A 277 14.45 10.00 -6.17
CA PHE A 277 13.24 10.42 -6.85
C PHE A 277 13.41 10.24 -8.35
N THR A 278 12.65 9.34 -8.93
CA THR A 278 12.38 9.39 -10.36
C THR A 278 11.36 10.51 -10.58
N THR A 279 11.73 11.51 -11.36
CA THR A 279 10.85 12.59 -11.81
C THR A 279 9.77 12.03 -12.74
N GLY A 280 8.75 11.47 -12.18
CA GLY A 280 7.61 10.91 -12.90
C GLY A 280 6.72 10.19 -11.90
N ALA A 281 5.47 10.53 -11.88
CA ALA A 281 4.39 10.20 -10.97
C ALA A 281 4.20 8.70 -10.58
N GLN A 282 5.25 8.04 -10.14
CA GLN A 282 5.21 6.68 -9.59
C GLN A 282 5.96 6.66 -8.27
N GLU A 283 5.27 7.06 -7.22
CA GLU A 283 5.71 6.78 -5.85
C GLU A 283 5.64 5.27 -5.62
N MET A 284 6.79 4.61 -5.71
CA MET A 284 6.93 3.26 -5.16
C MET A 284 7.44 3.38 -3.74
N SER A 285 6.56 3.39 -2.78
CA SER A 285 6.95 3.23 -1.38
C SER A 285 7.22 1.74 -1.10
N LEU A 286 8.49 1.40 -0.96
CA LEU A 286 8.92 0.12 -0.43
C LEU A 286 8.96 0.23 1.10
N HIS A 287 7.97 -0.32 1.77
CA HIS A 287 8.00 -0.46 3.22
C HIS A 287 8.80 -1.71 3.58
N TYR A 288 10.07 -1.54 3.90
CA TYR A 288 10.91 -2.58 4.44
C TYR A 288 10.95 -2.49 5.96
N LEU A 289 10.45 -3.51 6.62
CA LEU A 289 10.66 -3.70 8.07
C LEU A 289 11.75 -4.75 8.27
N PRO A 290 12.91 -4.39 8.85
CA PRO A 290 13.95 -5.35 9.20
C PRO A 290 13.39 -6.51 10.04
N GLU A 291 13.98 -7.70 9.95
CA GLU A 291 13.52 -8.88 10.73
C GLU A 291 13.45 -8.62 12.23
N ASN A 292 14.32 -7.76 12.74
CA ASN A 292 14.37 -7.35 14.15
C ASN A 292 13.58 -6.06 14.43
N SER A 293 12.71 -5.62 13.51
CA SER A 293 11.90 -4.42 13.71
C SER A 293 10.97 -4.62 14.92
N PRO A 294 10.89 -3.64 15.84
CA PRO A 294 9.92 -3.68 16.94
C PRO A 294 8.46 -3.59 16.47
N LEU A 295 8.24 -3.38 15.16
CA LEU A 295 6.93 -3.31 14.52
C LEU A 295 6.51 -4.63 13.84
N LYS A 296 7.34 -5.68 13.91
CA LYS A 296 6.99 -7.04 13.49
C LYS A 296 6.19 -7.78 14.52
#